data_8cff6c1f0152241a67dfd9429d009096
#
_entry.id   8cff6c1f0152241a67dfd9429d009096
#
_cell.length_a   1.000
_cell.length_b   1.000
_cell.length_c   1.000
_cell.angle_alpha   90.00
_cell.angle_beta   90.00
_cell.angle_gamma   90.00
#
_symmetry.space_group_name_H-M   'P 1'
#
loop_
_entity.id
_entity.type
_entity.pdbx_description
1 polymer ?
#
loop_
_entity_poly.entity_id
_entity_poly.type
_entity_poly.pdbx_seq_one_letter_code
_entity_poly.pdbx_strand_id
1 'polypeptide(L)'
;MRTFVYNYFSQLVLLIISFSAFLSCSVQKEEDFYTVADFQKVPKIDAHFHYNTPDTRHLLYADSINMWFVSPNVDAGRSIDEQFEIASRIKREFGDKFFFLGTFPVDNFNDPDFTGGVIRRIDKAVESGASGIKVWKNIGMELKDQNGNYVMIDDPAFHPVFEYLQENRIPLLGHLGEPLNCWLPAEEMTLGNDRRYFENNPQYHMYLHPEAPSYEDQINARDRVLEQYPRLIFSGAHLASLEWSTDELATRFESYPGLKVDLSARIGHLQHQSLTDHERVRDFLIRYQDRIMYGSDMSVSEQSTNYSSVTAGLYRRWLDDWAYLATDSMIVVNDLDQQEVRGLQLPASVIDKIYFKNAEQFFITRHR
;
A
#
# COMPACT_ATOMS: atom_id res chain seq x y z
N MET A 1 10.56 -93.65 39.49
CA MET A 1 10.13 -93.28 38.16
C MET A 1 10.49 -91.81 37.98
N ARG A 2 11.07 -91.47 36.85
CA ARG A 2 11.92 -90.30 36.62
C ARG A 2 11.17 -88.96 36.72
N THR A 3 11.71 -88.07 37.57
CA THR A 3 11.37 -86.65 37.69
C THR A 3 12.32 -85.85 36.80
N PHE A 4 11.77 -85.07 35.88
CA PHE A 4 12.57 -84.12 35.12
C PHE A 4 12.43 -82.74 35.80
N VAL A 5 13.58 -82.21 36.19
CA VAL A 5 13.69 -80.85 36.67
C VAL A 5 14.08 -79.96 35.51
N TYR A 6 13.30 -78.95 35.16
CA TYR A 6 13.65 -77.89 34.20
C TYR A 6 14.13 -76.66 34.96
N ASN A 7 15.40 -76.36 34.76
CA ASN A 7 16.04 -75.12 35.18
C ASN A 7 15.60 -73.99 34.20
N TYR A 8 14.99 -72.98 34.73
CA TYR A 8 14.82 -71.69 34.00
C TYR A 8 15.93 -70.71 34.42
N PHE A 9 16.87 -70.46 33.51
CA PHE A 9 17.78 -69.34 33.59
C PHE A 9 17.07 -68.08 33.13
N SER A 10 16.78 -67.20 34.08
CA SER A 10 16.29 -65.89 33.75
C SER A 10 17.47 -64.98 33.38
N GLN A 11 17.59 -64.67 32.09
CA GLN A 11 18.45 -63.59 31.63
C GLN A 11 17.75 -62.26 31.82
N LEU A 12 18.31 -61.48 32.77
CA LEU A 12 17.93 -60.07 33.01
C LEU A 12 18.59 -59.23 31.89
N VAL A 13 17.81 -58.86 30.88
CA VAL A 13 18.24 -57.89 29.87
C VAL A 13 18.01 -56.51 30.42
N LEU A 14 19.07 -55.82 30.83
CA LEU A 14 19.03 -54.39 31.16
C LEU A 14 18.92 -53.61 29.85
N LEU A 15 17.73 -53.10 29.60
CA LEU A 15 17.50 -52.10 28.53
C LEU A 15 17.90 -50.74 29.03
N ILE A 16 19.12 -50.30 28.69
CA ILE A 16 19.55 -48.91 28.88
C ILE A 16 18.86 -48.05 27.84
N ILE A 17 17.75 -47.41 28.18
CA ILE A 17 17.16 -46.39 27.36
C ILE A 17 17.99 -45.10 27.57
N SER A 18 18.91 -44.87 26.67
CA SER A 18 19.57 -43.57 26.55
C SER A 18 18.57 -42.54 26.05
N PHE A 19 18.03 -41.76 26.98
CA PHE A 19 17.23 -40.57 26.66
C PHE A 19 18.19 -39.49 26.14
N SER A 20 18.43 -39.51 24.84
CA SER A 20 19.09 -38.39 24.17
C SER A 20 18.12 -37.22 24.15
N ALA A 21 18.20 -36.36 25.17
CA ALA A 21 17.56 -35.06 25.12
C ALA A 21 18.23 -34.25 23.98
N PHE A 22 17.60 -34.23 22.84
CA PHE A 22 17.90 -33.22 21.85
C PHE A 22 17.51 -31.88 22.45
N LEU A 23 18.46 -31.21 23.11
CA LEU A 23 18.42 -29.78 23.29
C LEU A 23 18.49 -29.16 21.89
N SER A 24 17.33 -28.98 21.27
CA SER A 24 17.19 -28.05 20.16
C SER A 24 17.50 -26.66 20.71
N CYS A 25 18.77 -26.29 20.69
CA CYS A 25 19.17 -24.91 20.83
C CYS A 25 18.64 -24.22 19.57
N SER A 26 17.41 -23.73 19.62
CA SER A 26 16.99 -22.72 18.67
C SER A 26 17.93 -21.54 18.92
N VAL A 27 18.95 -21.41 18.09
CA VAL A 27 19.70 -20.15 17.98
C VAL A 27 18.62 -19.14 17.61
N GLN A 28 18.14 -18.39 18.59
CA GLN A 28 17.32 -17.21 18.38
C GLN A 28 18.22 -16.32 17.52
N LYS A 29 17.93 -16.22 16.22
CA LYS A 29 18.65 -15.33 15.33
C LYS A 29 18.37 -13.94 15.89
N GLU A 30 19.43 -13.29 16.40
CA GLU A 30 19.31 -11.93 16.89
C GLU A 30 18.65 -11.11 15.78
N GLU A 31 17.55 -10.43 16.06
CA GLU A 31 16.85 -9.60 15.07
C GLU A 31 17.75 -8.43 14.73
N ASP A 32 18.12 -8.30 13.47
CA ASP A 32 18.86 -7.15 12.97
C ASP A 32 17.89 -5.97 12.78
N PHE A 33 18.32 -4.78 13.19
CA PHE A 33 17.56 -3.54 13.02
C PHE A 33 18.37 -2.53 12.20
N TYR A 34 17.67 -1.77 11.40
CA TYR A 34 18.27 -0.65 10.69
C TYR A 34 18.35 0.58 11.57
N THR A 35 19.31 1.45 11.23
CA THR A 35 19.50 2.78 11.81
C THR A 35 19.09 3.86 10.78
N VAL A 36 19.04 5.09 11.22
CA VAL A 36 18.84 6.24 10.32
C VAL A 36 19.94 6.31 9.24
N ALA A 37 21.18 5.92 9.56
CA ALA A 37 22.32 5.94 8.63
C ALA A 37 22.20 4.89 7.50
N ASP A 38 21.35 3.89 7.65
CA ASP A 38 21.14 2.85 6.62
C ASP A 38 20.13 3.29 5.56
N PHE A 39 19.36 4.35 5.80
CA PHE A 39 18.36 4.86 4.87
C PHE A 39 18.89 5.04 3.44
N GLN A 40 20.07 5.63 3.27
CA GLN A 40 20.62 5.88 1.93
C GLN A 40 21.16 4.62 1.24
N LYS A 41 21.43 3.55 1.98
CA LYS A 41 22.07 2.32 1.48
C LYS A 41 21.06 1.23 1.11
N VAL A 42 19.96 1.13 1.86
CA VAL A 42 18.95 0.09 1.67
C VAL A 42 18.12 0.41 0.43
N PRO A 43 17.93 -0.55 -0.50
CA PRO A 43 17.04 -0.38 -1.64
C PRO A 43 15.59 -0.13 -1.21
N LYS A 44 14.93 0.82 -1.85
CA LYS A 44 13.56 1.23 -1.53
C LYS A 44 12.76 1.47 -2.81
N ILE A 45 11.47 1.20 -2.76
CA ILE A 45 10.48 1.58 -3.76
C ILE A 45 9.41 2.40 -3.05
N ASP A 46 9.22 3.64 -3.48
CA ASP A 46 8.03 4.40 -3.18
C ASP A 46 6.93 3.94 -4.16
N ALA A 47 6.03 3.08 -3.68
CA ALA A 47 5.04 2.40 -4.51
C ALA A 47 3.85 3.28 -4.87
N HIS A 48 3.84 4.55 -4.42
CA HIS A 48 2.78 5.52 -4.70
C HIS A 48 3.35 6.94 -4.70
N PHE A 49 4.02 7.31 -5.79
CA PHE A 49 4.64 8.62 -5.98
C PHE A 49 4.19 9.25 -7.29
N HIS A 50 3.55 10.41 -7.27
CA HIS A 50 3.04 11.07 -8.47
C HIS A 50 4.13 11.86 -9.21
N TYR A 51 4.68 11.28 -10.27
CA TYR A 51 5.74 11.91 -11.09
C TYR A 51 5.16 12.53 -12.36
N ASN A 52 4.83 13.82 -12.31
CA ASN A 52 4.10 14.55 -13.35
C ASN A 52 4.94 15.67 -14.02
N THR A 53 6.20 15.42 -14.26
CA THR A 53 7.11 16.36 -14.96
C THR A 53 8.07 15.61 -15.87
N PRO A 54 8.46 16.21 -17.00
CA PRO A 54 9.56 15.68 -17.82
C PRO A 54 10.97 15.90 -17.22
N ASP A 55 11.10 16.67 -16.14
CA ASP A 55 12.37 16.93 -15.47
C ASP A 55 12.79 15.72 -14.63
N THR A 56 13.86 15.07 -15.04
CA THR A 56 14.36 13.82 -14.44
C THR A 56 15.32 14.00 -13.27
N ARG A 57 15.63 15.24 -12.87
CA ARG A 57 16.61 15.51 -11.79
C ARG A 57 16.20 14.90 -10.45
N HIS A 58 14.90 14.88 -10.14
CA HIS A 58 14.40 14.26 -8.90
C HIS A 58 14.54 12.73 -8.91
N LEU A 59 14.44 12.10 -10.10
CA LEU A 59 14.68 10.65 -10.26
C LEU A 59 16.16 10.33 -10.05
N LEU A 60 17.07 11.14 -10.62
CA LEU A 60 18.50 10.96 -10.43
C LEU A 60 18.90 11.12 -8.95
N TYR A 61 18.29 12.08 -8.26
CA TYR A 61 18.50 12.24 -6.83
C TYR A 61 17.99 11.02 -6.05
N ALA A 62 16.77 10.57 -6.29
CA ALA A 62 16.18 9.41 -5.62
C ALA A 62 17.02 8.15 -5.86
N ASP A 63 17.51 7.93 -7.09
CA ASP A 63 18.40 6.82 -7.42
C ASP A 63 19.71 6.88 -6.61
N SER A 64 20.25 8.07 -6.36
CA SER A 64 21.48 8.25 -5.57
C SER A 64 21.34 7.81 -4.10
N ILE A 65 20.10 7.66 -3.61
CA ILE A 65 19.77 7.17 -2.27
C ILE A 65 19.03 5.81 -2.32
N ASN A 66 19.16 5.08 -3.43
CA ASN A 66 18.51 3.79 -3.65
C ASN A 66 16.98 3.81 -3.50
N MET A 67 16.32 4.87 -3.99
CA MET A 67 14.87 5.02 -4.02
C MET A 67 14.36 4.97 -5.46
N TRP A 68 13.45 4.05 -5.75
CA TRP A 68 12.78 3.90 -7.05
C TRP A 68 11.30 4.24 -6.90
N PHE A 69 10.58 4.38 -8.01
CA PHE A 69 9.19 4.81 -7.98
C PHE A 69 8.27 3.89 -8.76
N VAL A 70 7.05 3.70 -8.20
CA VAL A 70 5.85 3.37 -8.97
C VAL A 70 4.97 4.61 -9.01
N SER A 71 4.78 5.18 -10.21
CA SER A 71 4.04 6.42 -10.40
C SER A 71 2.65 6.15 -10.98
N PRO A 72 1.56 6.25 -10.20
CA PRO A 72 0.23 6.09 -10.73
C PRO A 72 -0.22 7.33 -11.51
N ASN A 73 -0.74 7.14 -12.72
CA ASN A 73 -1.56 8.12 -13.38
C ASN A 73 -2.95 8.14 -12.74
N VAL A 74 -3.61 9.28 -12.72
CA VAL A 74 -4.94 9.45 -12.10
C VAL A 74 -5.88 10.23 -13.01
N ASP A 75 -7.17 9.97 -12.89
CA ASP A 75 -8.22 10.70 -13.61
C ASP A 75 -8.53 12.03 -12.90
N ALA A 76 -7.50 12.88 -12.75
CA ALA A 76 -7.58 14.19 -12.10
C ALA A 76 -6.45 15.11 -12.52
N GLY A 77 -6.69 16.41 -12.45
CA GLY A 77 -5.69 17.46 -12.66
C GLY A 77 -5.25 17.53 -14.13
N ARG A 78 -4.01 17.08 -14.40
CA ARG A 78 -3.48 16.99 -15.78
C ARG A 78 -4.22 15.90 -16.56
N SER A 79 -4.38 16.08 -17.88
CA SER A 79 -5.01 15.06 -18.71
C SER A 79 -4.30 13.69 -18.60
N ILE A 80 -5.07 12.62 -18.68
CA ILE A 80 -4.52 11.25 -18.59
C ILE A 80 -3.50 11.00 -19.71
N ASP A 81 -3.74 11.55 -20.93
CA ASP A 81 -2.82 11.37 -22.05
C ASP A 81 -1.47 12.04 -21.81
N GLU A 82 -1.44 13.25 -21.24
CA GLU A 82 -0.19 13.92 -20.89
C GLU A 82 0.56 13.19 -19.77
N GLN A 83 -0.15 12.73 -18.73
CA GLN A 83 0.45 11.91 -17.65
C GLN A 83 1.07 10.63 -18.25
N PHE A 84 0.35 9.97 -19.14
CA PHE A 84 0.78 8.75 -19.82
C PHE A 84 2.03 8.98 -20.69
N GLU A 85 2.08 10.06 -21.47
CA GLU A 85 3.24 10.41 -22.30
C GLU A 85 4.48 10.66 -21.44
N ILE A 86 4.35 11.41 -20.34
CA ILE A 86 5.44 11.65 -19.40
C ILE A 86 5.94 10.32 -18.81
N ALA A 87 5.03 9.52 -18.25
CA ALA A 87 5.39 8.27 -17.59
C ALA A 87 6.04 7.26 -18.54
N SER A 88 5.47 7.07 -19.74
CA SER A 88 6.02 6.18 -20.77
C SER A 88 7.40 6.61 -21.24
N ARG A 89 7.65 7.93 -21.38
CA ARG A 89 8.97 8.45 -21.72
C ARG A 89 9.98 8.17 -20.62
N ILE A 90 9.65 8.48 -19.38
CA ILE A 90 10.53 8.24 -18.24
C ILE A 90 10.83 6.74 -18.10
N LYS A 91 9.83 5.87 -18.27
CA LYS A 91 10.03 4.41 -18.24
C LYS A 91 11.05 3.95 -19.27
N ARG A 92 11.04 4.51 -20.48
CA ARG A 92 12.03 4.19 -21.52
C ARG A 92 13.45 4.69 -21.16
N GLU A 93 13.55 5.83 -20.46
CA GLU A 93 14.85 6.43 -20.09
C GLU A 93 15.46 5.76 -18.84
N PHE A 94 14.66 5.46 -17.81
CA PHE A 94 15.14 4.96 -16.52
C PHE A 94 14.97 3.44 -16.33
N GLY A 95 14.27 2.76 -17.25
CA GLY A 95 14.18 1.31 -17.24
C GLY A 95 13.63 0.74 -15.93
N ASP A 96 14.44 -0.05 -15.25
CA ASP A 96 14.06 -0.82 -14.06
C ASP A 96 14.06 -0.01 -12.74
N LYS A 97 14.20 1.32 -12.81
CA LYS A 97 14.16 2.20 -11.63
C LYS A 97 12.93 3.09 -11.56
N PHE A 98 12.12 3.07 -12.61
CA PHE A 98 10.87 3.80 -12.70
C PHE A 98 9.79 2.89 -13.29
N PHE A 99 8.66 2.81 -12.61
CA PHE A 99 7.48 2.08 -13.03
C PHE A 99 6.29 3.02 -13.00
N PHE A 100 5.27 2.72 -13.76
CA PHE A 100 4.05 3.52 -13.72
C PHE A 100 2.80 2.65 -13.83
N LEU A 101 1.69 3.18 -13.36
CA LEU A 101 0.37 2.58 -13.52
C LEU A 101 -0.43 3.44 -14.51
N GLY A 102 -1.09 2.78 -15.45
CA GLY A 102 -2.07 3.44 -16.29
C GLY A 102 -3.35 3.76 -15.52
N THR A 103 -4.23 4.55 -16.13
CA THR A 103 -5.59 4.81 -15.64
C THR A 103 -6.52 5.01 -16.81
N PHE A 104 -7.82 5.17 -16.57
CA PHE A 104 -8.83 5.42 -17.57
C PHE A 104 -9.78 6.53 -17.09
N PRO A 105 -10.36 7.31 -18.04
CA PRO A 105 -11.35 8.32 -17.70
C PRO A 105 -12.71 7.68 -17.40
N VAL A 106 -13.51 8.36 -16.57
CA VAL A 106 -14.87 7.94 -16.25
C VAL A 106 -15.93 8.96 -16.66
N ASP A 107 -15.53 10.07 -17.27
CA ASP A 107 -16.44 11.12 -17.79
C ASP A 107 -17.40 10.62 -18.86
N ASN A 108 -17.03 9.57 -19.58
CA ASN A 108 -17.83 8.88 -20.57
C ASN A 108 -18.56 7.63 -20.04
N PHE A 109 -18.77 7.52 -18.72
CA PHE A 109 -19.39 6.35 -18.07
C PHE A 109 -20.73 5.95 -18.69
N ASN A 110 -21.52 6.93 -19.14
CA ASN A 110 -22.84 6.70 -19.72
C ASN A 110 -22.81 6.31 -21.21
N ASP A 111 -21.63 6.20 -21.83
CA ASP A 111 -21.51 5.76 -23.22
C ASP A 111 -21.75 4.25 -23.35
N PRO A 112 -22.45 3.79 -24.39
CA PRO A 112 -22.67 2.35 -24.62
C PRO A 112 -21.38 1.52 -24.75
N ASP A 113 -20.27 2.13 -25.20
CA ASP A 113 -18.96 1.49 -25.36
C ASP A 113 -17.98 1.84 -24.23
N PHE A 114 -18.46 2.35 -23.10
CA PHE A 114 -17.60 2.71 -21.96
C PHE A 114 -16.63 1.60 -21.59
N THR A 115 -17.15 0.41 -21.27
CA THR A 115 -16.34 -0.75 -20.87
C THR A 115 -15.31 -1.14 -21.93
N GLY A 116 -15.70 -1.18 -23.21
CA GLY A 116 -14.78 -1.46 -24.33
C GLY A 116 -13.69 -0.39 -24.44
N GLY A 117 -14.03 0.87 -24.24
CA GLY A 117 -13.10 1.98 -24.20
C GLY A 117 -12.08 1.87 -23.08
N VAL A 118 -12.53 1.49 -21.87
CA VAL A 118 -11.66 1.26 -20.70
C VAL A 118 -10.67 0.13 -20.99
N ILE A 119 -11.13 -1.02 -21.51
CA ILE A 119 -10.26 -2.18 -21.80
C ILE A 119 -9.19 -1.80 -22.83
N ARG A 120 -9.56 -1.13 -23.93
CA ARG A 120 -8.57 -0.66 -24.93
C ARG A 120 -7.52 0.28 -24.33
N ARG A 121 -7.91 1.09 -23.36
CA ARG A 121 -6.98 1.99 -22.67
C ARG A 121 -6.04 1.24 -21.74
N ILE A 122 -6.51 0.21 -21.07
CA ILE A 122 -5.70 -0.71 -20.26
C ILE A 122 -4.66 -1.40 -21.16
N ASP A 123 -5.08 -1.95 -22.30
CA ASP A 123 -4.17 -2.58 -23.28
C ASP A 123 -3.07 -1.64 -23.73
N LYS A 124 -3.44 -0.43 -24.15
CA LYS A 124 -2.47 0.59 -24.55
C LYS A 124 -1.46 0.91 -23.43
N ALA A 125 -1.93 0.98 -22.19
CA ALA A 125 -1.04 1.25 -21.05
C ALA A 125 -0.07 0.10 -20.82
N VAL A 126 -0.54 -1.15 -20.80
CA VAL A 126 0.28 -2.36 -20.60
C VAL A 126 1.28 -2.54 -21.75
N GLU A 127 0.87 -2.41 -23.01
CA GLU A 127 1.74 -2.46 -24.19
C GLU A 127 2.85 -1.40 -24.15
N SER A 128 2.59 -0.26 -23.49
CA SER A 128 3.58 0.80 -23.30
C SER A 128 4.44 0.63 -22.05
N GLY A 129 4.30 -0.48 -21.33
CA GLY A 129 5.14 -0.84 -20.17
C GLY A 129 4.59 -0.41 -18.83
N ALA A 130 3.29 -0.12 -18.72
CA ALA A 130 2.65 0.07 -17.42
C ALA A 130 2.68 -1.23 -16.61
N SER A 131 2.98 -1.12 -15.32
CA SER A 131 3.05 -2.24 -14.38
C SER A 131 1.70 -2.60 -13.74
N GLY A 132 0.65 -1.92 -14.10
CA GLY A 132 -0.70 -2.11 -13.59
C GLY A 132 -1.58 -0.91 -13.89
N ILE A 133 -2.74 -0.88 -13.26
CA ILE A 133 -3.77 0.15 -13.44
C ILE A 133 -4.08 0.81 -12.09
N LYS A 134 -4.37 2.11 -12.12
CA LYS A 134 -4.89 2.88 -10.99
C LYS A 134 -6.36 3.22 -11.24
N VAL A 135 -7.18 2.98 -10.24
CA VAL A 135 -8.53 3.57 -10.12
C VAL A 135 -8.47 4.68 -9.08
N TRP A 136 -9.14 5.80 -9.36
CA TRP A 136 -9.14 6.96 -8.49
C TRP A 136 -10.49 7.17 -7.80
N LYS A 137 -10.48 7.94 -6.72
CA LYS A 137 -11.63 8.18 -5.84
C LYS A 137 -12.82 8.94 -6.47
N ASN A 138 -12.67 9.46 -7.70
CA ASN A 138 -13.81 10.02 -8.42
C ASN A 138 -14.96 9.00 -8.59
N ILE A 139 -14.62 7.70 -8.68
CA ILE A 139 -15.61 6.63 -8.59
C ILE A 139 -16.05 6.51 -7.13
N GLY A 140 -17.33 6.68 -6.89
CA GLY A 140 -17.94 6.69 -5.56
C GLY A 140 -18.07 8.07 -4.91
N MET A 141 -17.27 9.09 -5.35
CA MET A 141 -17.30 10.42 -4.75
C MET A 141 -17.76 11.54 -5.71
N GLU A 142 -17.59 11.37 -7.02
CA GLU A 142 -17.93 12.39 -8.02
C GLU A 142 -18.76 11.82 -9.17
N LEU A 143 -18.41 10.63 -9.63
CA LEU A 143 -19.04 9.99 -10.78
C LEU A 143 -20.53 9.76 -10.55
N LYS A 144 -21.36 10.19 -11.53
CA LYS A 144 -22.81 9.99 -11.50
C LYS A 144 -23.30 9.37 -12.80
N ASP A 145 -24.33 8.53 -12.66
CA ASP A 145 -25.07 7.99 -13.81
C ASP A 145 -25.95 9.06 -14.49
N GLN A 146 -26.59 8.69 -15.60
CA GLN A 146 -27.50 9.56 -16.34
C GLN A 146 -28.72 10.05 -15.53
N ASN A 147 -29.02 9.41 -14.38
CA ASN A 147 -30.10 9.78 -13.47
C ASN A 147 -29.61 10.66 -12.30
N GLY A 148 -28.32 10.93 -12.22
CA GLY A 148 -27.70 11.72 -11.16
C GLY A 148 -27.35 10.94 -9.90
N ASN A 149 -27.45 9.60 -9.91
CA ASN A 149 -27.03 8.75 -8.78
C ASN A 149 -25.51 8.57 -8.79
N TYR A 150 -24.89 8.53 -7.62
CA TYR A 150 -23.47 8.20 -7.48
C TYR A 150 -23.19 6.78 -7.95
N VAL A 151 -22.13 6.61 -8.74
CA VAL A 151 -21.67 5.32 -9.24
C VAL A 151 -20.56 4.81 -8.35
N MET A 152 -20.78 3.64 -7.75
CA MET A 152 -19.80 2.98 -6.89
C MET A 152 -18.92 2.03 -7.70
N ILE A 153 -17.79 1.61 -7.13
CA ILE A 153 -16.81 0.77 -7.83
C ILE A 153 -17.35 -0.64 -8.17
N ASP A 154 -18.36 -1.11 -7.47
CA ASP A 154 -19.04 -2.37 -7.71
C ASP A 154 -20.22 -2.27 -8.70
N ASP A 155 -20.36 -1.15 -9.40
CA ASP A 155 -21.36 -1.01 -10.47
C ASP A 155 -21.12 -2.05 -11.58
N PRO A 156 -22.19 -2.68 -12.11
CA PRO A 156 -22.09 -3.69 -13.18
C PRO A 156 -21.26 -3.27 -14.39
N ALA A 157 -21.18 -1.99 -14.72
CA ALA A 157 -20.37 -1.49 -15.83
C ALA A 157 -18.86 -1.74 -15.65
N PHE A 158 -18.39 -1.87 -14.41
CA PHE A 158 -16.98 -2.19 -14.11
C PHE A 158 -16.69 -3.70 -14.05
N HIS A 159 -17.70 -4.57 -13.96
CA HIS A 159 -17.49 -6.01 -13.87
C HIS A 159 -16.61 -6.58 -14.98
N PRO A 160 -16.83 -6.29 -16.28
CA PRO A 160 -15.97 -6.82 -17.33
C PRO A 160 -14.53 -6.26 -17.27
N VAL A 161 -14.34 -5.08 -16.67
CA VAL A 161 -13.00 -4.53 -16.43
C VAL A 161 -12.25 -5.36 -15.38
N PHE A 162 -12.91 -5.72 -14.27
CA PHE A 162 -12.30 -6.57 -13.25
C PHE A 162 -12.04 -8.00 -13.74
N GLU A 163 -12.95 -8.58 -14.52
CA GLU A 163 -12.73 -9.85 -15.20
C GLU A 163 -11.48 -9.78 -16.07
N TYR A 164 -11.39 -8.76 -16.92
CA TYR A 164 -10.24 -8.54 -17.80
C TYR A 164 -8.91 -8.41 -17.01
N LEU A 165 -8.88 -7.58 -15.96
CA LEU A 165 -7.70 -7.40 -15.11
C LEU A 165 -7.30 -8.71 -14.43
N GLN A 166 -8.27 -9.47 -13.90
CA GLN A 166 -8.03 -10.75 -13.23
C GLN A 166 -7.49 -11.81 -14.19
N GLU A 167 -8.10 -11.95 -15.38
CA GLU A 167 -7.71 -12.94 -16.38
C GLU A 167 -6.32 -12.66 -16.96
N ASN A 168 -6.01 -11.41 -17.22
CA ASN A 168 -4.71 -10.98 -17.73
C ASN A 168 -3.66 -10.73 -16.64
N ARG A 169 -4.03 -10.96 -15.34
CA ARG A 169 -3.15 -10.81 -14.19
C ARG A 169 -2.55 -9.39 -14.06
N ILE A 170 -3.29 -8.38 -14.47
CA ILE A 170 -2.88 -6.97 -14.41
C ILE A 170 -3.14 -6.45 -12.99
N PRO A 171 -2.13 -5.92 -12.27
CA PRO A 171 -2.30 -5.36 -10.95
C PRO A 171 -3.20 -4.13 -10.96
N LEU A 172 -4.05 -4.02 -9.93
CA LEU A 172 -4.92 -2.88 -9.70
C LEU A 172 -4.57 -2.19 -8.38
N LEU A 173 -4.27 -0.90 -8.44
CA LEU A 173 -4.17 -0.02 -7.29
C LEU A 173 -5.47 0.78 -7.16
N GLY A 174 -6.26 0.51 -6.11
CA GLY A 174 -7.56 1.15 -5.90
C GLY A 174 -7.50 2.24 -4.82
N HIS A 175 -7.68 3.51 -5.22
CA HIS A 175 -7.99 4.59 -4.30
C HIS A 175 -9.51 4.74 -4.24
N LEU A 176 -10.14 4.03 -3.32
CA LEU A 176 -11.59 3.91 -3.18
C LEU A 176 -11.99 4.42 -1.81
N GLY A 177 -12.66 5.56 -1.78
CA GLY A 177 -12.92 6.36 -0.59
C GLY A 177 -11.71 7.19 -0.14
N GLU A 178 -11.94 8.03 0.85
CA GLU A 178 -10.95 8.88 1.54
C GLU A 178 -10.76 8.39 2.99
N PRO A 179 -9.86 8.96 3.79
CA PRO A 179 -9.77 8.61 5.21
C PRO A 179 -11.10 8.87 5.93
N LEU A 180 -11.36 8.14 7.01
CA LEU A 180 -12.58 8.34 7.82
C LEU A 180 -12.77 9.80 8.22
N ASN A 181 -11.69 10.55 8.43
CA ASN A 181 -11.72 11.99 8.70
C ASN A 181 -12.51 12.79 7.65
N CYS A 182 -12.60 12.32 6.40
CA CYS A 182 -13.38 12.95 5.34
C CYS A 182 -14.88 13.09 5.68
N TRP A 183 -15.42 12.19 6.49
CA TRP A 183 -16.83 12.15 6.93
C TRP A 183 -17.04 12.73 8.34
N LEU A 184 -15.98 13.29 8.96
CA LEU A 184 -16.06 13.90 10.29
C LEU A 184 -16.04 15.43 10.19
N PRO A 185 -16.65 16.14 11.16
CA PRO A 185 -16.43 17.59 11.29
C PRO A 185 -14.95 17.88 11.57
N ALA A 186 -14.45 19.05 11.17
CA ALA A 186 -13.03 19.39 11.23
C ALA A 186 -12.40 19.25 12.63
N GLU A 187 -13.17 19.57 13.67
CA GLU A 187 -12.77 19.47 15.08
C GLU A 187 -12.58 18.02 15.59
N GLU A 188 -13.19 17.05 14.92
CA GLU A 188 -13.08 15.63 15.27
C GLU A 188 -12.00 14.91 14.45
N MET A 189 -11.44 15.55 13.42
CA MET A 189 -10.37 14.97 12.59
C MET A 189 -9.09 14.77 13.41
N THR A 190 -8.51 13.61 13.32
CA THR A 190 -7.34 13.21 14.10
C THR A 190 -6.03 13.84 13.65
N LEU A 191 -5.89 14.19 12.35
CA LEU A 191 -4.66 14.72 11.77
C LEU A 191 -4.79 16.15 11.26
N GLY A 192 -3.81 16.98 11.54
CA GLY A 192 -3.71 18.35 11.02
C GLY A 192 -3.61 18.41 9.48
N ASN A 193 -2.98 17.42 8.86
CA ASN A 193 -2.91 17.34 7.39
C ASN A 193 -4.29 17.16 6.76
N ASP A 194 -5.12 16.27 7.30
CA ASP A 194 -6.47 16.02 6.78
C ASP A 194 -7.35 17.26 6.96
N ARG A 195 -7.30 17.93 8.14
CA ARG A 195 -8.01 19.19 8.35
C ARG A 195 -7.67 20.22 7.29
N ARG A 196 -6.38 20.47 7.06
CA ARG A 196 -5.92 21.43 6.03
C ARG A 196 -6.33 21.03 4.63
N TYR A 197 -6.26 19.72 4.31
CA TYR A 197 -6.65 19.22 3.00
C TYR A 197 -8.13 19.47 2.72
N PHE A 198 -9.02 19.12 3.64
CA PHE A 198 -10.46 19.27 3.46
C PHE A 198 -10.91 20.74 3.56
N GLU A 199 -10.25 21.57 4.36
CA GLU A 199 -10.46 23.02 4.35
C GLU A 199 -10.17 23.64 2.96
N ASN A 200 -9.11 23.21 2.31
CA ASN A 200 -8.69 23.70 0.99
C ASN A 200 -9.45 23.04 -0.17
N ASN A 201 -10.08 21.89 0.07
CA ASN A 201 -10.80 21.10 -0.92
C ASN A 201 -12.18 20.68 -0.40
N PRO A 202 -13.09 21.63 -0.11
CA PRO A 202 -14.39 21.34 0.51
C PRO A 202 -15.27 20.42 -0.36
N GLN A 203 -15.04 20.36 -1.66
CA GLN A 203 -15.72 19.42 -2.57
C GLN A 203 -15.42 17.94 -2.25
N TYR A 204 -14.31 17.66 -1.56
CA TYR A 204 -13.94 16.31 -1.10
C TYR A 204 -14.21 16.10 0.39
N HIS A 205 -14.75 17.07 1.11
CA HIS A 205 -15.12 16.94 2.53
C HIS A 205 -16.55 16.40 2.63
N MET A 206 -16.69 15.09 2.62
CA MET A 206 -18.00 14.41 2.55
C MET A 206 -18.93 14.71 3.73
N TYR A 207 -18.38 15.12 4.89
CA TYR A 207 -19.19 15.66 5.97
C TYR A 207 -20.11 16.83 5.55
N LEU A 208 -19.67 17.61 4.55
CA LEU A 208 -20.44 18.74 3.99
C LEU A 208 -21.41 18.30 2.90
N HIS A 209 -21.39 17.03 2.48
CA HIS A 209 -22.16 16.47 1.37
C HIS A 209 -22.99 15.26 1.82
N PRO A 210 -24.01 15.46 2.67
CA PRO A 210 -24.80 14.35 3.24
C PRO A 210 -25.60 13.55 2.19
N GLU A 211 -25.69 14.05 0.97
CA GLU A 211 -26.28 13.36 -0.18
C GLU A 211 -25.32 12.38 -0.85
N ALA A 212 -24.01 12.46 -0.56
CA ALA A 212 -23.01 11.55 -1.10
C ALA A 212 -23.03 10.21 -0.33
N PRO A 213 -22.50 9.13 -0.95
CA PRO A 213 -22.34 7.85 -0.28
C PRO A 213 -21.54 7.97 1.03
N SER A 214 -21.95 7.19 2.03
CA SER A 214 -21.25 7.15 3.31
C SER A 214 -19.86 6.52 3.20
N TYR A 215 -19.06 6.67 4.26
CA TYR A 215 -17.77 5.97 4.37
C TYR A 215 -17.94 4.45 4.23
N GLU A 216 -18.93 3.88 4.92
CA GLU A 216 -19.25 2.45 4.86
C GLU A 216 -19.67 2.00 3.46
N ASP A 217 -20.40 2.83 2.71
CA ASP A 217 -20.77 2.52 1.33
C ASP A 217 -19.52 2.35 0.45
N GLN A 218 -18.51 3.23 0.60
CA GLN A 218 -17.24 3.14 -0.13
C GLN A 218 -16.50 1.83 0.19
N ILE A 219 -16.36 1.53 1.49
CA ILE A 219 -15.65 0.33 1.95
C ILE A 219 -16.38 -0.94 1.50
N ASN A 220 -17.71 -0.98 1.66
CA ASN A 220 -18.52 -2.13 1.28
C ASN A 220 -18.55 -2.37 -0.24
N ALA A 221 -18.57 -1.31 -1.06
CA ALA A 221 -18.50 -1.44 -2.51
C ALA A 221 -17.16 -2.08 -2.94
N ARG A 222 -16.05 -1.63 -2.38
CA ARG A 222 -14.74 -2.25 -2.61
C ARG A 222 -14.72 -3.71 -2.16
N ASP A 223 -15.23 -4.00 -0.98
CA ASP A 223 -15.22 -5.34 -0.40
C ASP A 223 -16.03 -6.31 -1.28
N ARG A 224 -17.18 -5.90 -1.83
CA ARG A 224 -17.95 -6.70 -2.81
C ARG A 224 -17.15 -7.02 -4.08
N VAL A 225 -16.32 -6.09 -4.57
CA VAL A 225 -15.41 -6.37 -5.69
C VAL A 225 -14.40 -7.44 -5.32
N LEU A 226 -13.80 -7.38 -4.13
CA LEU A 226 -12.83 -8.39 -3.67
C LEU A 226 -13.48 -9.76 -3.47
N GLU A 227 -14.72 -9.83 -3.01
CA GLU A 227 -15.49 -11.06 -2.89
C GLU A 227 -15.80 -11.69 -4.25
N GLN A 228 -16.21 -10.86 -5.21
CA GLN A 228 -16.58 -11.32 -6.55
C GLN A 228 -15.37 -11.72 -7.39
N TYR A 229 -14.24 -11.05 -7.20
CA TYR A 229 -13.01 -11.27 -7.96
C TYR A 229 -11.81 -11.69 -7.06
N PRO A 230 -11.86 -12.87 -6.42
CA PRO A 230 -10.86 -13.26 -5.39
C PRO A 230 -9.46 -13.51 -5.96
N ARG A 231 -9.29 -13.58 -7.28
CA ARG A 231 -7.99 -13.70 -7.95
C ARG A 231 -7.47 -12.38 -8.51
N LEU A 232 -8.22 -11.29 -8.34
CA LEU A 232 -7.78 -9.96 -8.72
C LEU A 232 -6.53 -9.58 -7.93
N ILE A 233 -5.49 -9.15 -8.61
CA ILE A 233 -4.25 -8.68 -8.00
C ILE A 233 -4.51 -7.24 -7.54
N PHE A 234 -4.94 -7.08 -6.30
CA PHE A 234 -5.44 -5.80 -5.79
C PHE A 234 -4.60 -5.26 -4.63
N SER A 235 -4.29 -3.97 -4.69
CA SER A 235 -3.78 -3.19 -3.57
C SER A 235 -4.72 -2.01 -3.30
N GLY A 236 -5.18 -1.88 -2.06
CA GLY A 236 -5.88 -0.68 -1.60
C GLY A 236 -4.88 0.43 -1.29
N ALA A 237 -4.96 1.54 -2.00
CA ALA A 237 -4.18 2.72 -1.68
C ALA A 237 -4.55 3.26 -0.28
N HIS A 238 -3.60 3.91 0.39
CA HIS A 238 -3.86 4.63 1.63
C HIS A 238 -4.40 3.74 2.77
N LEU A 239 -3.76 2.57 2.99
CA LEU A 239 -4.24 1.54 3.92
C LEU A 239 -5.67 1.05 3.58
N ALA A 240 -6.01 1.09 2.28
CA ALA A 240 -7.35 0.75 1.78
C ALA A 240 -8.47 1.60 2.43
N SER A 241 -8.17 2.86 2.79
CA SER A 241 -9.05 3.77 3.53
C SER A 241 -9.54 3.22 4.89
N LEU A 242 -8.76 2.32 5.50
CA LEU A 242 -8.98 1.78 6.86
C LEU A 242 -7.90 2.26 7.83
N GLU A 243 -7.31 3.40 7.57
CA GLU A 243 -6.16 3.98 8.27
C GLU A 243 -6.42 4.28 9.75
N TRP A 244 -7.68 4.45 10.11
CA TRP A 244 -8.10 4.81 11.48
C TRP A 244 -8.00 3.64 12.45
N SER A 245 -7.91 2.37 11.97
CA SER A 245 -7.85 1.20 12.83
C SER A 245 -7.06 0.05 12.19
N THR A 246 -5.93 -0.31 12.81
CA THR A 246 -5.17 -1.51 12.43
C THR A 246 -5.97 -2.80 12.63
N ASP A 247 -6.93 -2.84 13.58
CA ASP A 247 -7.79 -4.02 13.81
C ASP A 247 -8.82 -4.20 12.69
N GLU A 248 -9.41 -3.10 12.19
CA GLU A 248 -10.31 -3.15 11.04
C GLU A 248 -9.59 -3.60 9.77
N LEU A 249 -8.39 -3.08 9.53
CA LEU A 249 -7.58 -3.52 8.40
C LEU A 249 -7.15 -5.00 8.56
N ALA A 250 -6.81 -5.43 9.78
CA ALA A 250 -6.52 -6.85 10.06
C ALA A 250 -7.72 -7.75 9.72
N THR A 251 -8.94 -7.34 10.08
CA THR A 251 -10.18 -8.06 9.75
C THR A 251 -10.33 -8.23 8.23
N ARG A 252 -10.02 -7.18 7.42
CA ARG A 252 -10.06 -7.27 5.95
C ARG A 252 -8.93 -8.14 5.40
N PHE A 253 -7.76 -8.11 6.00
CA PHE A 253 -6.69 -9.03 5.62
C PHE A 253 -7.04 -10.50 5.85
N GLU A 254 -7.72 -10.83 6.94
CA GLU A 254 -8.20 -12.19 7.19
C GLU A 254 -9.32 -12.60 6.22
N SER A 255 -10.24 -11.66 5.90
CA SER A 255 -11.35 -11.92 4.99
C SER A 255 -10.91 -12.04 3.52
N TYR A 256 -9.93 -11.25 3.11
CA TYR A 256 -9.45 -11.15 1.73
C TYR A 256 -7.96 -11.48 1.63
N PRO A 257 -7.59 -12.78 1.51
CA PRO A 257 -6.19 -13.22 1.50
C PRO A 257 -5.34 -12.58 0.38
N GLY A 258 -5.94 -12.13 -0.73
CA GLY A 258 -5.29 -11.44 -1.85
C GLY A 258 -5.06 -9.94 -1.64
N LEU A 259 -5.74 -9.31 -0.69
CA LEU A 259 -5.65 -7.88 -0.44
C LEU A 259 -4.24 -7.47 0.00
N LYS A 260 -3.66 -6.48 -0.66
CA LYS A 260 -2.48 -5.73 -0.22
C LYS A 260 -2.85 -4.26 -0.04
N VAL A 261 -1.97 -3.49 0.61
CA VAL A 261 -2.16 -2.05 0.82
C VAL A 261 -0.84 -1.30 0.68
N ASP A 262 -0.92 0.00 0.44
CA ASP A 262 0.22 0.91 0.64
C ASP A 262 0.01 1.83 1.85
N LEU A 263 1.12 2.39 2.36
CA LEU A 263 1.15 3.31 3.51
C LEU A 263 0.95 4.79 3.12
N SER A 264 0.72 5.06 1.84
CA SER A 264 0.72 6.40 1.25
C SER A 264 -0.16 7.37 2.01
N ALA A 265 0.43 8.49 2.41
CA ALA A 265 -0.23 9.55 3.17
C ALA A 265 -0.88 9.12 4.51
N ARG A 266 -0.65 7.88 4.99
CA ARG A 266 -1.33 7.34 6.19
C ARG A 266 -0.39 6.96 7.34
N ILE A 267 0.91 7.19 7.22
CA ILE A 267 1.85 6.97 8.33
C ILE A 267 1.46 7.81 9.55
N GLY A 268 0.97 9.04 9.36
CA GLY A 268 0.46 9.87 10.45
C GLY A 268 -0.67 9.22 11.26
N HIS A 269 -1.56 8.46 10.61
CA HIS A 269 -2.62 7.72 11.31
C HIS A 269 -2.07 6.53 12.12
N LEU A 270 -1.03 5.85 11.64
CA LEU A 270 -0.33 4.83 12.42
C LEU A 270 0.41 5.46 13.62
N GLN A 271 1.04 6.62 13.41
CA GLN A 271 1.66 7.39 14.48
C GLN A 271 0.64 7.81 15.55
N HIS A 272 -0.54 8.28 15.14
CA HIS A 272 -1.63 8.59 16.06
C HIS A 272 -2.06 7.38 16.89
N GLN A 273 -2.26 6.22 16.25
CA GLN A 273 -2.60 4.97 16.96
C GLN A 273 -1.47 4.52 17.91
N SER A 274 -0.20 4.76 17.53
CA SER A 274 0.97 4.43 18.36
C SER A 274 1.03 5.24 19.65
N LEU A 275 0.45 6.43 19.72
CA LEU A 275 0.33 7.21 20.96
C LEU A 275 -0.53 6.49 22.01
N THR A 276 -1.48 5.69 21.57
CA THR A 276 -2.37 4.94 22.46
C THR A 276 -1.84 3.53 22.72
N ASP A 277 -1.39 2.84 21.68
CA ASP A 277 -0.90 1.46 21.76
C ASP A 277 0.18 1.21 20.70
N HIS A 278 1.41 1.50 21.07
CA HIS A 278 2.59 1.36 20.20
C HIS A 278 2.83 -0.09 19.78
N GLU A 279 2.73 -1.03 20.72
CA GLU A 279 3.01 -2.44 20.45
C GLU A 279 1.97 -3.04 19.51
N ARG A 280 0.70 -2.67 19.63
CA ARG A 280 -0.34 -3.12 18.69
C ARG A 280 -0.04 -2.71 17.25
N VAL A 281 0.36 -1.46 17.02
CA VAL A 281 0.72 -1.00 15.67
C VAL A 281 1.96 -1.72 15.16
N ARG A 282 2.96 -1.92 16.01
CA ARG A 282 4.17 -2.66 15.67
C ARG A 282 3.87 -4.11 15.29
N ASP A 283 3.12 -4.81 16.13
CA ASP A 283 2.75 -6.22 15.92
C ASP A 283 1.89 -6.41 14.67
N PHE A 284 0.98 -5.45 14.39
CA PHE A 284 0.21 -5.45 13.16
C PHE A 284 1.11 -5.41 11.92
N LEU A 285 2.08 -4.50 11.86
CA LEU A 285 2.99 -4.39 10.71
C LEU A 285 3.90 -5.62 10.57
N ILE A 286 4.34 -6.22 11.68
CA ILE A 286 5.11 -7.47 11.66
C ILE A 286 4.24 -8.63 11.17
N ARG A 287 3.02 -8.77 11.69
CA ARG A 287 2.10 -9.86 11.32
C ARG A 287 1.74 -9.82 9.83
N TYR A 288 1.46 -8.63 9.30
CA TYR A 288 1.01 -8.46 7.93
C TYR A 288 2.10 -7.93 6.98
N GLN A 289 3.38 -8.10 7.35
CA GLN A 289 4.54 -7.59 6.64
C GLN A 289 4.58 -7.93 5.13
N ASP A 290 3.97 -9.04 4.70
CA ASP A 290 3.92 -9.48 3.30
C ASP A 290 2.77 -8.83 2.50
N ARG A 291 1.98 -7.99 3.14
CA ARG A 291 0.76 -7.40 2.62
C ARG A 291 0.82 -5.87 2.48
N ILE A 292 1.88 -5.25 2.98
CA ILE A 292 2.01 -3.81 3.14
C ILE A 292 3.20 -3.31 2.31
N MET A 293 2.99 -2.25 1.53
CA MET A 293 4.01 -1.60 0.71
C MET A 293 4.23 -0.16 1.19
N TYR A 294 5.48 0.30 1.17
CA TYR A 294 5.75 1.71 1.39
C TYR A 294 5.29 2.54 0.20
N GLY A 295 4.70 3.69 0.46
CA GLY A 295 4.33 4.73 -0.46
C GLY A 295 4.22 6.05 0.26
N SER A 296 4.55 7.16 -0.37
CA SER A 296 4.52 8.49 0.25
C SER A 296 3.29 9.32 -0.13
N ASP A 297 2.71 9.10 -1.30
CA ASP A 297 1.72 9.96 -1.97
C ASP A 297 2.25 11.37 -2.27
N MET A 298 3.58 11.52 -2.30
CA MET A 298 4.17 12.80 -2.67
C MET A 298 4.14 12.98 -4.19
N SER A 299 4.27 14.24 -4.62
CA SER A 299 4.24 14.57 -6.03
C SER A 299 5.35 15.52 -6.44
N VAL A 300 5.81 15.37 -7.69
CA VAL A 300 6.57 16.39 -8.42
C VAL A 300 5.87 16.70 -9.72
N SER A 301 5.82 17.98 -10.08
CA SER A 301 5.16 18.46 -11.28
C SER A 301 5.95 19.61 -11.88
N GLU A 302 5.50 20.16 -13.01
CA GLU A 302 6.11 21.34 -13.61
C GLU A 302 6.05 22.59 -12.70
N GLN A 303 5.11 22.63 -11.75
CA GLN A 303 5.03 23.67 -10.72
C GLN A 303 6.11 23.51 -9.64
N SER A 304 6.78 22.36 -9.56
CA SER A 304 7.89 22.09 -8.64
C SER A 304 9.19 22.76 -9.11
N THR A 305 9.16 24.09 -9.26
CA THR A 305 10.23 24.86 -9.93
C THR A 305 11.50 25.03 -9.11
N ASN A 306 11.39 25.02 -7.78
CA ASN A 306 12.56 25.11 -6.90
C ASN A 306 13.09 23.71 -6.58
N TYR A 307 13.97 23.21 -7.45
CA TYR A 307 14.55 21.88 -7.34
C TYR A 307 15.11 21.56 -5.94
N SER A 308 15.94 22.48 -5.39
CA SER A 308 16.61 22.22 -4.11
C SER A 308 15.61 22.13 -2.94
N SER A 309 14.62 23.01 -2.91
CA SER A 309 13.57 23.00 -1.87
C SER A 309 12.68 21.77 -1.97
N VAL A 310 12.27 21.43 -3.20
CA VAL A 310 11.42 20.23 -3.44
C VAL A 310 12.20 18.97 -3.04
N THR A 311 13.42 18.80 -3.51
CA THR A 311 14.26 17.64 -3.17
C THR A 311 14.51 17.52 -1.67
N ALA A 312 14.75 18.63 -0.98
CA ALA A 312 14.91 18.63 0.48
C ALA A 312 13.63 18.22 1.21
N GLY A 313 12.47 18.65 0.70
CA GLY A 313 11.16 18.24 1.23
C GLY A 313 10.88 16.74 1.05
N LEU A 314 11.17 16.20 -0.15
CA LEU A 314 11.06 14.78 -0.46
C LEU A 314 11.96 13.95 0.48
N TYR A 315 13.23 14.32 0.57
CA TYR A 315 14.20 13.62 1.42
C TYR A 315 13.77 13.59 2.89
N ARG A 316 13.32 14.75 3.40
CA ARG A 316 12.85 14.84 4.79
C ARG A 316 11.68 13.90 5.03
N ARG A 317 10.67 13.90 4.15
CA ARG A 317 9.50 13.02 4.29
C ARG A 317 9.92 11.55 4.30
N TRP A 318 10.72 11.11 3.34
CA TRP A 318 11.19 9.73 3.28
C TRP A 318 12.02 9.34 4.51
N LEU A 319 12.84 10.25 5.03
CA LEU A 319 13.67 10.01 6.21
C LEU A 319 12.84 9.95 7.49
N ASP A 320 11.83 10.82 7.64
CA ASP A 320 10.93 10.83 8.79
C ASP A 320 10.09 9.53 8.82
N ASP A 321 9.58 9.08 7.67
CA ASP A 321 8.86 7.82 7.53
C ASP A 321 9.77 6.61 7.84
N TRP A 322 11.02 6.63 7.37
CA TRP A 322 12.03 5.62 7.72
C TRP A 322 12.34 5.61 9.20
N ALA A 323 12.55 6.76 9.81
CA ALA A 323 12.84 6.87 11.24
C ALA A 323 11.70 6.28 12.08
N TYR A 324 10.44 6.51 11.69
CA TYR A 324 9.28 5.93 12.37
C TYR A 324 9.20 4.41 12.21
N LEU A 325 9.38 3.89 11.01
CA LEU A 325 9.20 2.46 10.75
C LEU A 325 10.40 1.62 11.18
N ALA A 326 11.64 2.08 10.90
CA ALA A 326 12.84 1.26 11.01
C ALA A 326 13.62 1.46 12.32
N THR A 327 13.39 2.54 13.07
CA THR A 327 14.18 2.86 14.26
C THR A 327 13.29 3.05 15.49
N ASP A 328 13.90 3.14 16.68
CA ASP A 328 13.24 3.48 17.94
C ASP A 328 13.34 4.98 18.30
N SER A 329 13.71 5.81 17.34
CA SER A 329 13.88 7.25 17.53
C SER A 329 12.58 7.93 17.98
N MET A 330 12.70 8.93 18.84
CA MET A 330 11.58 9.84 19.12
C MET A 330 11.44 10.84 17.96
N ILE A 331 10.25 10.99 17.43
CA ILE A 331 9.93 11.80 16.25
C ILE A 331 8.86 12.81 16.65
N VAL A 332 9.13 14.09 16.40
CA VAL A 332 8.12 15.15 16.57
C VAL A 332 7.22 15.18 15.33
N VAL A 333 5.94 14.90 15.51
CA VAL A 333 4.95 14.83 14.42
C VAL A 333 4.12 16.10 14.35
N ASN A 334 4.36 16.91 13.31
CA ASN A 334 3.67 18.20 13.13
C ASN A 334 2.15 18.03 12.99
N ASP A 335 1.71 17.00 12.31
CA ASP A 335 0.28 16.72 12.07
C ASP A 335 -0.46 16.16 13.29
N LEU A 336 0.26 15.93 14.39
CA LEU A 336 -0.24 15.54 15.71
C LEU A 336 0.09 16.60 16.76
N ASP A 337 -0.03 17.87 16.42
CA ASP A 337 0.18 19.03 17.32
C ASP A 337 1.55 18.99 18.02
N GLN A 338 2.63 18.66 17.29
CA GLN A 338 4.01 18.55 17.79
C GLN A 338 4.21 17.44 18.84
N GLN A 339 3.33 16.43 18.91
CA GLN A 339 3.54 15.31 19.81
C GLN A 339 4.76 14.50 19.42
N GLU A 340 5.44 13.95 20.42
CA GLU A 340 6.54 13.02 20.24
C GLU A 340 6.00 11.59 20.11
N VAL A 341 6.34 10.92 19.02
CA VAL A 341 5.98 9.52 18.75
C VAL A 341 7.25 8.69 18.69
N ARG A 342 7.27 7.58 19.39
CA ARG A 342 8.36 6.62 19.30
C ARG A 342 8.28 5.81 18.01
N GLY A 343 9.41 5.63 17.33
CA GLY A 343 9.52 4.76 16.17
C GLY A 343 9.26 3.30 16.52
N LEU A 344 8.80 2.54 15.52
CA LEU A 344 8.34 1.16 15.71
C LEU A 344 9.47 0.14 15.79
N GLN A 345 10.69 0.50 15.39
CA GLN A 345 11.85 -0.39 15.36
C GLN A 345 11.49 -1.77 14.75
N LEU A 346 10.94 -1.74 13.55
CA LEU A 346 10.61 -2.98 12.84
C LEU A 346 11.90 -3.73 12.48
N PRO A 347 11.93 -5.07 12.56
CA PRO A 347 13.08 -5.85 12.14
C PRO A 347 13.50 -5.55 10.70
N ALA A 348 14.80 -5.58 10.40
CA ALA A 348 15.33 -5.29 9.07
C ALA A 348 14.67 -6.14 7.98
N SER A 349 14.36 -7.40 8.27
CA SER A 349 13.65 -8.30 7.35
C SER A 349 12.23 -7.83 7.02
N VAL A 350 11.54 -7.16 7.95
CA VAL A 350 10.21 -6.57 7.78
C VAL A 350 10.32 -5.28 6.96
N ILE A 351 11.29 -4.43 7.27
CA ILE A 351 11.60 -3.22 6.52
C ILE A 351 11.91 -3.54 5.06
N ASP A 352 12.74 -4.53 4.78
CA ASP A 352 13.03 -5.00 3.43
C ASP A 352 11.77 -5.36 2.63
N LYS A 353 10.79 -5.98 3.27
CA LYS A 353 9.53 -6.34 2.64
C LYS A 353 8.68 -5.11 2.35
N ILE A 354 8.46 -4.28 3.36
CA ILE A 354 7.61 -3.09 3.27
C ILE A 354 8.18 -2.10 2.25
N TYR A 355 9.49 -1.83 2.32
CA TYR A 355 10.11 -0.82 1.47
C TYR A 355 10.50 -1.31 0.08
N PHE A 356 10.65 -2.62 -0.14
CA PHE A 356 11.15 -3.09 -1.44
C PHE A 356 10.44 -4.34 -1.95
N LYS A 357 10.56 -5.48 -1.27
CA LYS A 357 10.21 -6.80 -1.82
C LYS A 357 8.74 -6.92 -2.21
N ASN A 358 7.84 -6.33 -1.43
CA ASN A 358 6.40 -6.42 -1.71
C ASN A 358 6.02 -5.64 -2.96
N ALA A 359 6.54 -4.41 -3.13
CA ALA A 359 6.30 -3.61 -4.33
C ALA A 359 6.97 -4.22 -5.56
N GLU A 360 8.19 -4.75 -5.42
CA GLU A 360 8.89 -5.49 -6.48
C GLU A 360 8.05 -6.69 -6.94
N GLN A 361 7.58 -7.51 -6.01
CA GLN A 361 6.74 -8.67 -6.33
C GLN A 361 5.41 -8.27 -6.94
N PHE A 362 4.78 -7.20 -6.45
CA PHE A 362 3.45 -6.81 -6.86
C PHE A 362 3.44 -6.15 -8.24
N PHE A 363 4.36 -5.22 -8.50
CA PHE A 363 4.35 -4.38 -9.70
C PHE A 363 5.42 -4.75 -10.75
N ILE A 364 6.47 -5.51 -10.39
CA ILE A 364 7.65 -5.65 -11.26
C ILE A 364 7.85 -7.09 -11.75
N THR A 365 8.03 -8.05 -10.83
CA THR A 365 8.44 -9.40 -11.21
C THR A 365 7.38 -10.22 -11.91
N ARG A 366 6.11 -9.86 -11.79
CA ARG A 366 5.00 -10.58 -12.46
C ARG A 366 4.93 -10.34 -13.97
N HIS A 367 5.63 -9.31 -14.45
CA HIS A 367 5.69 -8.94 -15.87
C HIS A 367 6.95 -9.44 -16.58
N ARG A 368 7.83 -10.14 -15.84
CA ARG A 368 8.99 -10.85 -16.37
C ARG A 368 8.70 -12.36 -16.44
#